data_0d9ca520e44709b50613d6caa535d3fe
#
_entry.id   0d9ca520e44709b50613d6caa535d3fe
#
_cell.length_a   1.000
_cell.length_b   1.000
_cell.length_c   1.000
_cell.angle_alpha   90.00
_cell.angle_beta   90.00
_cell.angle_gamma   90.00
#
_symmetry.space_group_name_H-M   'P 1'
#
loop_
_entity.id
_entity.type
_entity.pdbx_description
1 polymer ?
#
loop_
_entity_poly.entity_id
_entity_poly.type
_entity_poly.pdbx_seq_one_letter_code
_entity_poly.pdbx_strand_id
1 'polypeptide(L)'
;SCDTNLNQISPIPSVPVSYTLHILRDAPQLMTPGNSVAITEPNKQGQYIGYGGLLICYGLDDKYYAFDLSCPHEHRRDVRVEVDMIFATCPECGSQFDVGFGSGFCNKGESKYPLKRYTVTRTGDYLRVTQ
;
A
#
# COMPACT_ATOMS: atom_id res chain seq x y z
N SER A 1 -7.55 18.57 -8.80
CA SER A 1 -7.95 18.07 -7.47
C SER A 1 -8.43 16.62 -7.54
N CYS A 2 -8.29 15.93 -6.44
CA CYS A 2 -8.76 14.55 -6.36
C CYS A 2 -10.29 14.49 -6.34
N ASP A 3 -10.82 13.49 -7.02
CA ASP A 3 -12.24 13.21 -7.04
C ASP A 3 -12.43 11.72 -6.77
N THR A 4 -12.05 11.31 -5.55
CA THR A 4 -12.05 9.91 -5.18
C THR A 4 -13.48 9.41 -4.97
N ASN A 5 -13.82 8.32 -5.65
CA ASN A 5 -15.11 7.67 -5.53
C ASN A 5 -14.91 6.28 -4.93
N LEU A 6 -15.38 6.07 -3.72
CA LEU A 6 -15.21 4.82 -2.98
C LEU A 6 -15.98 3.65 -3.58
N ASN A 7 -16.99 3.93 -4.40
CA ASN A 7 -17.82 2.89 -5.01
C ASN A 7 -17.25 2.40 -6.35
N GLN A 8 -16.18 3.03 -6.84
CA GLN A 8 -15.58 2.61 -8.09
C GLN A 8 -14.62 1.44 -7.86
N ILE A 9 -14.65 0.50 -8.78
CA ILE A 9 -13.70 -0.61 -8.78
C ILE A 9 -12.34 -0.07 -9.20
N SER A 10 -11.29 -0.44 -8.45
CA SER A 10 -9.93 -0.02 -8.77
C SER A 10 -9.53 -0.47 -10.18
N PRO A 11 -8.85 0.39 -10.96
CA PRO A 11 -8.31 -0.02 -12.25
C PRO A 11 -7.11 -0.94 -12.15
N ILE A 12 -6.54 -1.09 -10.95
CA ILE A 12 -5.39 -1.98 -10.74
C ILE A 12 -5.86 -3.43 -10.90
N PRO A 13 -5.19 -4.22 -11.76
CA PRO A 13 -5.60 -5.61 -11.97
C PRO A 13 -5.59 -6.42 -10.68
N SER A 14 -6.54 -7.34 -10.59
CA SER A 14 -6.65 -8.24 -9.43
C SER A 14 -5.69 -9.40 -9.64
N VAL A 15 -4.52 -9.32 -9.03
CA VAL A 15 -3.49 -10.37 -9.07
C VAL A 15 -3.25 -10.91 -7.67
N PRO A 16 -2.72 -12.12 -7.53
CA PRO A 16 -2.60 -12.75 -6.21
C PRO A 16 -1.76 -11.93 -5.24
N VAL A 17 -2.21 -11.92 -3.98
CA VAL A 17 -1.45 -11.36 -2.86
C VAL A 17 -1.43 -12.41 -1.75
N SER A 18 -0.23 -12.80 -1.35
CA SER A 18 -0.01 -13.71 -0.24
C SER A 18 1.41 -13.48 0.26
N TYR A 19 1.54 -12.68 1.31
CA TYR A 19 2.83 -12.26 1.82
C TYR A 19 2.82 -12.29 3.33
N THR A 20 3.86 -12.87 3.92
CA THR A 20 4.04 -12.90 5.37
C THR A 20 5.35 -12.19 5.71
N LEU A 21 5.27 -11.30 6.69
CA LEU A 21 6.38 -10.48 7.12
C LEU A 21 6.54 -10.59 8.64
N HIS A 22 7.76 -10.79 9.09
CA HIS A 22 8.10 -10.72 10.51
C HIS A 22 8.54 -9.29 10.83
N ILE A 23 7.80 -8.61 11.69
CA ILE A 23 7.99 -7.16 11.91
C ILE A 23 9.43 -6.86 12.34
N LEU A 24 9.90 -7.53 13.39
CA LEU A 24 11.21 -7.22 13.97
C LEU A 24 12.36 -7.61 13.06
N ARG A 25 12.23 -8.73 12.35
CA ARG A 25 13.30 -9.24 11.50
C ARG A 25 13.34 -8.54 10.14
N ASP A 26 12.16 -8.34 9.53
CA ASP A 26 12.07 -7.93 8.14
C ASP A 26 11.86 -6.42 7.97
N ALA A 27 11.15 -5.79 8.92
CA ALA A 27 10.79 -4.37 8.80
C ALA A 27 10.60 -3.74 10.19
N PRO A 28 11.67 -3.59 10.99
CA PRO A 28 11.55 -3.06 12.35
C PRO A 28 10.99 -1.64 12.40
N GLN A 29 11.06 -0.87 11.31
CA GLN A 29 10.45 0.45 11.25
C GLN A 29 8.93 0.40 11.47
N LEU A 30 8.30 -0.74 11.24
CA LEU A 30 6.86 -0.93 11.47
C LEU A 30 6.49 -1.07 12.95
N MET A 31 7.45 -0.89 13.86
CA MET A 31 7.16 -0.75 15.28
C MET A 31 6.77 0.67 15.66
N THR A 32 6.96 1.63 14.79
CA THR A 32 6.67 3.05 15.04
C THR A 32 5.51 3.50 14.16
N PRO A 33 4.41 4.02 14.75
CA PRO A 33 3.29 4.54 13.97
C PRO A 33 3.73 5.62 12.99
N GLY A 34 3.15 5.58 11.79
CA GLY A 34 3.49 6.50 10.72
C GLY A 34 4.54 5.97 9.76
N ASN A 35 5.21 4.89 10.09
CA ASN A 35 6.23 4.30 9.23
C ASN A 35 5.64 3.24 8.30
N SER A 36 6.38 2.94 7.24
CA SER A 36 5.94 1.99 6.23
C SER A 36 7.13 1.26 5.61
N VAL A 37 6.82 0.22 4.85
CA VAL A 37 7.81 -0.52 4.07
C VAL A 37 7.23 -0.83 2.70
N ALA A 38 8.06 -0.66 1.66
CA ALA A 38 7.70 -0.99 0.29
C ALA A 38 8.34 -2.33 -0.07
N ILE A 39 7.52 -3.28 -0.52
CA ILE A 39 7.96 -4.61 -0.92
C ILE A 39 7.80 -4.70 -2.43
N THR A 40 8.93 -4.71 -3.14
CA THR A 40 8.93 -4.73 -4.61
C THR A 40 9.30 -6.09 -5.17
N GLU A 41 9.75 -7.01 -4.31
CA GLU A 41 10.08 -8.38 -4.71
C GLU A 41 9.66 -9.35 -3.61
N PRO A 42 9.16 -10.55 -3.96
CA PRO A 42 8.89 -11.58 -2.96
C PRO A 42 10.20 -12.02 -2.30
N ASN A 43 10.17 -12.24 -0.99
CA ASN A 43 11.37 -12.68 -0.26
C ASN A 43 11.47 -14.19 -0.16
N LYS A 44 10.47 -14.94 -0.62
CA LYS A 44 10.43 -16.41 -0.61
C LYS A 44 9.64 -16.91 -1.79
N GLN A 45 9.93 -18.13 -2.21
CA GLN A 45 9.12 -18.83 -3.19
C GLN A 45 7.70 -19.03 -2.65
N GLY A 46 6.70 -18.85 -3.50
CA GLY A 46 5.30 -19.00 -3.11
C GLY A 46 4.66 -17.77 -2.52
N GLN A 47 5.37 -16.66 -2.44
CA GLN A 47 4.78 -15.40 -2.02
C GLN A 47 4.43 -14.54 -3.22
N TYR A 48 3.33 -13.79 -3.09
CA TYR A 48 2.79 -12.94 -4.15
C TYR A 48 2.54 -11.55 -3.60
N ILE A 49 2.93 -10.53 -4.34
CA ILE A 49 2.93 -9.15 -3.85
C ILE A 49 2.02 -8.23 -4.67
N GLY A 50 1.04 -8.79 -5.36
CA GLY A 50 0.08 -7.99 -6.11
C GLY A 50 0.63 -7.50 -7.44
N TYR A 51 0.12 -6.36 -7.89
CA TYR A 51 0.40 -5.84 -9.23
C TYR A 51 1.72 -5.05 -9.27
N GLY A 52 1.81 -3.98 -8.49
CA GLY A 52 3.00 -3.12 -8.44
C GLY A 52 3.90 -3.34 -7.24
N GLY A 53 3.58 -4.29 -6.39
CA GLY A 53 4.25 -4.51 -5.13
C GLY A 53 3.37 -4.12 -3.96
N LEU A 54 3.84 -4.33 -2.75
CA LEU A 54 3.10 -4.04 -1.53
C LEU A 54 3.66 -2.84 -0.81
N LEU A 55 2.78 -2.00 -0.30
CA LEU A 55 3.09 -0.98 0.67
C LEU A 55 2.42 -1.38 1.97
N ILE A 56 3.21 -1.64 3.02
CA ILE A 56 2.70 -2.01 4.33
C ILE A 56 2.96 -0.85 5.28
N CYS A 57 1.90 -0.38 5.95
CA CYS A 57 1.96 0.81 6.79
C CYS A 57 1.53 0.49 8.21
N TYR A 58 2.21 1.08 9.18
CA TYR A 58 1.71 1.14 10.55
C TYR A 58 1.02 2.49 10.73
N GLY A 59 -0.31 2.45 10.79
CA GLY A 59 -1.11 3.67 10.84
C GLY A 59 -0.96 4.42 12.15
N LEU A 60 -1.30 5.70 12.12
CA LEU A 60 -1.33 6.54 13.31
C LEU A 60 -2.44 6.13 14.29
N ASP A 61 -3.40 5.33 13.81
CA ASP A 61 -4.48 4.75 14.61
C ASP A 61 -4.10 3.40 15.25
N ASP A 62 -2.81 3.04 15.21
CA ASP A 62 -2.27 1.81 15.83
C ASP A 62 -2.74 0.54 15.12
N LYS A 63 -3.02 0.63 13.82
CA LYS A 63 -3.43 -0.50 12.97
C LYS A 63 -2.51 -0.64 11.78
N TYR A 64 -2.40 -1.85 11.25
CA TYR A 64 -1.59 -2.10 10.06
C TYR A 64 -2.45 -2.14 8.81
N TYR A 65 -1.92 -1.59 7.73
CA TYR A 65 -2.61 -1.47 6.45
C TYR A 65 -1.68 -1.88 5.32
N ALA A 66 -2.26 -2.35 4.23
CA ALA A 66 -1.47 -2.69 3.05
C ALA A 66 -2.18 -2.20 1.79
N PHE A 67 -1.38 -1.74 0.85
CA PHE A 67 -1.84 -1.22 -0.43
C PHE A 67 -0.98 -1.77 -1.55
N ASP A 68 -1.51 -1.75 -2.78
CA ASP A 68 -0.67 -1.94 -3.95
C ASP A 68 0.14 -0.68 -4.19
N LEU A 69 1.42 -0.84 -4.53
CA LEU A 69 2.30 0.30 -4.80
C LEU A 69 1.96 1.00 -6.13
N SER A 70 1.22 0.35 -7.02
CA SER A 70 0.89 0.94 -8.31
C SER A 70 -0.05 2.12 -8.14
N CYS A 71 0.28 3.25 -8.78
CA CYS A 71 -0.59 4.41 -8.80
C CYS A 71 -1.88 4.08 -9.55
N PRO A 72 -3.06 4.25 -8.92
CA PRO A 72 -4.32 3.89 -9.58
C PRO A 72 -4.69 4.81 -10.74
N HIS A 73 -4.10 6.00 -10.82
CA HIS A 73 -4.31 6.89 -11.98
C HIS A 73 -3.49 6.40 -13.18
N GLU A 74 -2.23 6.05 -12.97
CA GLU A 74 -1.37 5.52 -14.04
C GLU A 74 -1.66 4.07 -14.35
N HIS A 75 -2.08 3.30 -13.36
CA HIS A 75 -2.35 1.86 -13.34
C HIS A 75 -1.38 1.04 -14.19
N ARG A 76 -0.09 1.34 -14.04
CA ARG A 76 1.02 0.60 -14.64
C ARG A 76 1.85 -0.03 -13.53
N ARG A 77 2.33 -1.25 -13.79
CA ARG A 77 3.09 -2.01 -12.81
C ARG A 77 4.37 -1.30 -12.38
N ASP A 78 5.01 -0.57 -13.28
CA ASP A 78 6.27 0.09 -13.04
C ASP A 78 6.14 1.52 -12.49
N VAL A 79 4.92 2.04 -12.34
CA VAL A 79 4.69 3.36 -11.76
C VAL A 79 4.20 3.18 -10.34
N ARG A 80 5.13 3.30 -9.41
CA ARG A 80 4.91 3.05 -7.98
C ARG A 80 4.91 4.36 -7.20
N VAL A 81 4.01 4.45 -6.21
CA VAL A 81 4.01 5.59 -5.31
C VAL A 81 5.22 5.54 -4.39
N GLU A 82 5.66 6.72 -3.98
CA GLU A 82 6.78 6.90 -3.05
C GLU A 82 6.25 7.49 -1.76
N VAL A 83 6.65 6.91 -0.63
CA VAL A 83 6.07 7.26 0.66
C VAL A 83 7.00 8.19 1.42
N ASP A 84 6.41 9.25 1.98
CA ASP A 84 7.05 10.14 2.92
C ASP A 84 6.10 10.29 4.11
N MET A 85 6.43 9.65 5.22
CA MET A 85 5.61 9.60 6.43
C MET A 85 4.23 8.99 6.13
N ILE A 86 3.17 9.80 6.20
CA ILE A 86 1.79 9.31 6.02
C ILE A 86 1.24 9.59 4.62
N PHE A 87 2.09 10.07 3.71
CA PHE A 87 1.66 10.39 2.33
C PHE A 87 2.43 9.55 1.33
N ALA A 88 1.71 9.04 0.34
CA ALA A 88 2.27 8.32 -0.79
C ALA A 88 2.00 9.13 -2.06
N THR A 89 3.05 9.46 -2.81
CA THR A 89 2.95 10.34 -3.97
C THR A 89 3.40 9.60 -5.22
N CYS A 90 2.61 9.71 -6.29
CA CYS A 90 2.99 9.17 -7.59
C CYS A 90 4.00 10.11 -8.25
N PRO A 91 5.17 9.60 -8.65
CA PRO A 91 6.17 10.45 -9.29
C PRO A 91 5.79 10.90 -10.72
N GLU A 92 4.83 10.20 -11.35
CA GLU A 92 4.42 10.53 -12.72
C GLU A 92 3.33 11.60 -12.75
N CYS A 93 2.22 11.37 -12.03
CA CYS A 93 1.09 12.31 -12.09
C CYS A 93 1.00 13.24 -10.89
N GLY A 94 1.82 13.04 -9.87
CA GLY A 94 1.81 13.88 -8.68
C GLY A 94 0.66 13.66 -7.73
N SER A 95 -0.21 12.68 -7.99
CA SER A 95 -1.30 12.36 -7.06
C SER A 95 -0.74 11.92 -5.72
N GLN A 96 -1.31 12.45 -4.64
CA GLN A 96 -0.89 12.14 -3.28
C GLN A 96 -2.01 11.42 -2.56
N PHE A 97 -1.66 10.34 -1.87
CA PHE A 97 -2.61 9.47 -1.18
C PHE A 97 -2.30 9.45 0.31
N ASP A 98 -3.35 9.42 1.13
CA ASP A 98 -3.22 9.35 2.58
C ASP A 98 -3.11 7.89 3.02
N VAL A 99 -1.98 7.53 3.62
CA VAL A 99 -1.76 6.17 4.11
C VAL A 99 -1.61 6.11 5.63
N GLY A 100 -1.82 7.23 6.32
CA GLY A 100 -1.66 7.31 7.77
C GLY A 100 -2.77 6.65 8.56
N PHE A 101 -3.98 6.53 7.99
CA PHE A 101 -5.15 5.97 8.66
C PHE A 101 -5.81 4.86 7.85
N GLY A 102 -5.12 4.34 6.86
CA GLY A 102 -5.55 3.16 6.12
C GLY A 102 -6.56 3.41 5.01
N SER A 103 -6.92 4.65 4.73
CA SER A 103 -7.89 4.94 3.69
C SER A 103 -7.32 4.80 2.28
N GLY A 104 -6.08 5.23 2.09
CA GLY A 104 -5.46 5.29 0.77
C GLY A 104 -6.09 6.34 -0.14
N PHE A 105 -6.90 7.24 0.40
CA PHE A 105 -7.62 8.23 -0.41
C PHE A 105 -6.66 9.23 -1.04
N CYS A 106 -6.97 9.61 -2.28
CA CYS A 106 -6.27 10.70 -2.93
C CYS A 106 -6.68 12.01 -2.27
N ASN A 107 -5.70 12.75 -1.75
CA ASN A 107 -5.96 14.04 -1.13
C ASN A 107 -5.44 15.20 -2.00
N LYS A 108 -4.71 14.89 -3.09
CA LYS A 108 -4.14 15.91 -3.96
C LYS A 108 -3.79 15.26 -5.30
N GLY A 109 -4.12 15.95 -6.40
CA GLY A 109 -3.77 15.49 -7.74
C GLY A 109 -4.97 15.01 -8.54
N GLU A 110 -4.71 14.17 -9.55
CA GLU A 110 -5.71 13.83 -10.56
C GLU A 110 -6.35 12.45 -10.40
N SER A 111 -5.86 11.62 -9.47
CA SER A 111 -6.38 10.27 -9.34
C SER A 111 -7.84 10.28 -8.91
N LYS A 112 -8.67 9.51 -9.60
CA LYS A 112 -10.09 9.32 -9.28
C LYS A 112 -10.32 8.12 -8.37
N TYR A 113 -9.26 7.37 -8.08
CA TYR A 113 -9.33 6.14 -7.29
C TYR A 113 -8.38 6.25 -6.12
N PRO A 114 -8.74 5.65 -4.97
CA PRO A 114 -7.78 5.48 -3.89
C PRO A 114 -6.75 4.41 -4.26
N LEU A 115 -5.68 4.32 -3.50
CA LEU A 115 -4.76 3.19 -3.61
C LEU A 115 -5.54 1.89 -3.41
N LYS A 116 -5.19 0.86 -4.18
CA LYS A 116 -5.83 -0.45 -4.01
C LYS A 116 -5.41 -1.03 -2.67
N ARG A 117 -6.40 -1.36 -1.85
CA ARG A 117 -6.18 -1.81 -0.48
C ARG A 117 -6.25 -3.33 -0.39
N TYR A 118 -5.37 -3.88 0.44
CA TYR A 118 -5.33 -5.31 0.74
C TYR A 118 -5.66 -5.54 2.21
N THR A 119 -5.85 -6.81 2.58
CA THR A 119 -6.17 -7.19 3.96
C THR A 119 -4.90 -7.53 4.71
N VAL A 120 -4.75 -7.01 5.92
CA VAL A 120 -3.64 -7.33 6.80
C VAL A 120 -4.16 -7.98 8.05
N THR A 121 -3.59 -9.14 8.42
CA THR A 121 -3.89 -9.84 9.65
C THR A 121 -2.61 -9.94 10.47
N ARG A 122 -2.67 -9.51 11.73
CA ARG A 122 -1.53 -9.60 12.63
C ARG A 122 -1.68 -10.82 13.53
N THR A 123 -0.60 -11.61 13.65
CA THR A 123 -0.51 -12.71 14.59
C THR A 123 0.86 -12.62 15.28
N GLY A 124 0.87 -12.15 16.54
CA GLY A 124 2.11 -11.90 17.26
C GLY A 124 2.96 -10.87 16.54
N ASP A 125 4.17 -11.24 16.16
CA ASP A 125 5.10 -10.36 15.44
C ASP A 125 5.02 -10.55 13.93
N TYR A 126 4.03 -11.30 13.43
CA TYR A 126 3.85 -11.53 12.01
C TYR A 126 2.68 -10.75 11.46
N LEU A 127 2.88 -10.20 10.27
CA LEU A 127 1.81 -9.62 9.46
C LEU A 127 1.61 -10.51 8.24
N ARG A 128 0.35 -10.85 7.97
CA ARG A 128 -0.01 -11.57 6.76
C ARG A 128 -0.88 -10.67 5.89
N VAL A 129 -0.46 -10.51 4.64
CA VAL A 129 -1.16 -9.68 3.66
C VAL A 129 -1.82 -10.58 2.64
N THR A 130 -3.11 -10.39 2.44
CA THR A 130 -3.93 -11.12 1.45
C THR A 130 -4.82 -10.14 0.71
N GLN A 131 -5.48 -10.63 -0.34
CA GLN A 131 -6.41 -9.80 -1.10
C GLN A 131 -7.64 -9.36 -0.30
#